data_47b16f17a0e51446e6de03aea251c893
#
_entry.id   47b16f17a0e51446e6de03aea251c893
#
_cell.length_a   1.000
_cell.length_b   1.000
_cell.length_c   1.000
_cell.angle_alpha   90.00
_cell.angle_beta   90.00
_cell.angle_gamma   90.00
#
_symmetry.space_group_name_H-M   'P 1'
#
loop_
_entity.id
_entity.type
_entity.pdbx_description
1 polymer ?
#
loop_
_entity_poly.entity_id
_entity_poly.type
_entity_poly.pdbx_seq_one_letter_code
_entity_poly.pdbx_strand_id
1 'polypeptide(L)'
;MSEKHIGEVVQVIGPVLDIRFAHDELPPLLNAIEIDNDGAKLVAEVAQQVGDDVVRCIAMNSTDGLVRGAKALDTGGPISVPVGEECLGRVFNLLGDPVDNLPAPEAKERWSIHRQAPSYEEQMPATEILETGIKVVDLICPYAKGGKIGLFGGAGVGKTVLIMELIHNVATAHGGLSVFTGVGERTREGNDLYNEMKESGVIDKTALVYGQMNEPPGARMRVGLSGLTMAEYFRDEKNQDVLLFIDNIFRFTQAGSEVSALLGRMPSAVGYQPTLATEMGNLQERITSTRKGSITSVQAVYVPADDLTDPAPATTFSHLDATTVLSREISSQGIYPAVDPLDSTSRILSPEIVGTEHYEIARSVQRVLQRYKELQDIIASMGMDELSEEDKRTVSRARKVQRFLSQSFSVAEQFTGMPGKYVPLKETLRGFRMILNGECDDIPESYFLFVGTIDEVFEKAKNQ
;
A
#
# COMPACT_ATOMS: atom_id res chain seq x y z
N MET A 1 -4.40 25.97 -33.59
CA MET A 1 -3.20 25.23 -33.18
C MET A 1 -2.42 26.20 -32.29
N SER A 2 -2.34 25.93 -30.98
CA SER A 2 -1.51 26.76 -30.10
C SER A 2 -0.05 26.63 -30.59
N GLU A 3 0.62 27.73 -30.76
CA GLU A 3 2.04 27.74 -31.05
C GLU A 3 2.73 26.94 -29.98
N LYS A 4 3.53 25.95 -30.42
CA LYS A 4 4.26 25.09 -29.49
C LYS A 4 5.46 25.88 -28.94
N HIS A 5 5.48 26.08 -27.62
CA HIS A 5 6.59 26.75 -26.96
C HIS A 5 7.79 25.79 -26.89
N ILE A 6 8.86 26.14 -27.59
CA ILE A 6 10.07 25.33 -27.69
C ILE A 6 11.21 26.08 -27.01
N GLY A 7 11.81 25.42 -26.02
CA GLY A 7 13.03 25.89 -25.35
C GLY A 7 14.26 25.11 -25.79
N GLU A 8 15.36 25.44 -25.16
CA GLU A 8 16.67 24.84 -25.42
C GLU A 8 17.36 24.47 -24.11
N VAL A 9 17.89 23.24 -24.04
CA VAL A 9 18.66 22.77 -22.89
C VAL A 9 19.98 23.54 -22.83
N VAL A 10 20.21 24.23 -21.71
CA VAL A 10 21.41 25.04 -21.50
C VAL A 10 22.40 24.42 -20.51
N GLN A 11 21.92 23.53 -19.64
CA GLN A 11 22.76 22.84 -18.67
C GLN A 11 22.16 21.48 -18.31
N VAL A 12 23.02 20.48 -18.11
CA VAL A 12 22.67 19.12 -17.64
C VAL A 12 23.58 18.79 -16.48
N ILE A 13 22.99 18.56 -15.30
CA ILE A 13 23.69 18.12 -14.09
C ILE A 13 22.99 16.87 -13.57
N GLY A 14 23.46 15.68 -14.03
CA GLY A 14 22.77 14.44 -13.71
C GLY A 14 21.28 14.50 -14.13
N PRO A 15 20.33 14.22 -13.22
CA PRO A 15 18.92 14.27 -13.53
C PRO A 15 18.31 15.69 -13.52
N VAL A 16 19.11 16.73 -13.29
CA VAL A 16 18.66 18.13 -13.28
C VAL A 16 19.00 18.79 -14.61
N LEU A 17 18.01 19.41 -15.23
CA LEU A 17 18.11 20.09 -16.49
C LEU A 17 17.75 21.55 -16.33
N ASP A 18 18.58 22.47 -16.87
CA ASP A 18 18.23 23.87 -17.00
C ASP A 18 17.85 24.13 -18.47
N ILE A 19 16.67 24.69 -18.69
CA ILE A 19 16.10 24.89 -20.01
C ILE A 19 15.69 26.35 -20.15
N ARG A 20 16.15 27.01 -21.24
CA ARG A 20 15.80 28.39 -21.55
C ARG A 20 14.64 28.42 -22.51
N PHE A 21 13.66 29.26 -22.20
CA PHE A 21 12.54 29.58 -23.06
C PHE A 21 12.54 31.07 -23.44
N ALA A 22 11.73 31.48 -24.40
CA ALA A 22 11.50 32.87 -24.66
C ALA A 22 10.90 33.56 -23.43
N HIS A 23 11.17 34.87 -23.28
CA HIS A 23 10.82 35.65 -22.08
C HIS A 23 9.36 35.52 -21.64
N ASP A 24 8.44 35.52 -22.59
CA ASP A 24 6.99 35.45 -22.33
C ASP A 24 6.44 34.02 -22.37
N GLU A 25 7.30 33.00 -22.50
CA GLU A 25 6.92 31.60 -22.74
C GLU A 25 7.45 30.64 -21.69
N LEU A 26 7.78 31.15 -20.50
CA LEU A 26 8.23 30.28 -19.39
C LEU A 26 7.14 29.30 -18.97
N PRO A 27 7.40 27.99 -18.98
CA PRO A 27 6.40 27.03 -18.53
C PRO A 27 6.12 27.17 -17.03
N PRO A 28 4.85 27.00 -16.63
CA PRO A 28 4.49 26.93 -15.22
C PRO A 28 5.18 25.80 -14.48
N LEU A 29 5.28 25.91 -13.16
CA LEU A 29 5.74 24.81 -12.31
C LEU A 29 4.89 23.57 -12.54
N LEU A 30 5.52 22.40 -12.48
CA LEU A 30 4.95 21.07 -12.70
C LEU A 30 4.65 20.70 -14.16
N ASN A 31 4.78 21.65 -15.12
CA ASN A 31 4.61 21.27 -16.52
C ASN A 31 5.60 20.19 -16.93
N ALA A 32 5.12 19.28 -17.78
CA ALA A 32 5.95 18.27 -18.44
C ALA A 32 6.62 18.87 -19.66
N ILE A 33 7.93 18.70 -19.76
CA ILE A 33 8.76 19.12 -20.89
C ILE A 33 9.26 17.88 -21.61
N GLU A 34 9.01 17.81 -22.91
CA GLU A 34 9.48 16.71 -23.74
C GLU A 34 10.77 17.12 -24.49
N ILE A 35 11.79 16.30 -24.38
CA ILE A 35 13.10 16.52 -24.98
C ILE A 35 13.44 15.34 -25.85
N ASP A 36 13.86 15.59 -27.09
CA ASP A 36 14.42 14.55 -27.95
C ASP A 36 15.89 14.32 -27.59
N ASN A 37 16.17 13.15 -27.06
CA ASN A 37 17.52 12.69 -26.73
C ASN A 37 17.93 11.61 -27.72
N ASP A 38 18.39 12.06 -28.91
CA ASP A 38 18.86 11.19 -30.00
C ASP A 38 17.82 10.09 -30.37
N GLY A 39 16.58 10.51 -30.56
CA GLY A 39 15.47 9.62 -30.90
C GLY A 39 14.77 8.97 -29.69
N ALA A 40 15.33 9.11 -28.50
CA ALA A 40 14.68 8.69 -27.26
C ALA A 40 13.95 9.87 -26.62
N LYS A 41 12.67 9.68 -26.29
CA LYS A 41 11.85 10.70 -25.62
C LYS A 41 12.23 10.80 -24.15
N LEU A 42 12.77 11.95 -23.75
CA LEU A 42 13.00 12.31 -22.35
C LEU A 42 11.89 13.22 -21.86
N VAL A 43 11.34 12.94 -20.70
CA VAL A 43 10.37 13.83 -20.04
C VAL A 43 10.99 14.38 -18.77
N ALA A 44 10.86 15.69 -18.58
CA ALA A 44 11.29 16.39 -17.38
C ALA A 44 10.12 17.23 -16.82
N GLU A 45 10.10 17.42 -15.51
CA GLU A 45 9.09 18.22 -14.82
C GLU A 45 9.70 19.52 -14.33
N VAL A 46 9.04 20.64 -14.59
CA VAL A 46 9.49 21.96 -14.13
C VAL A 46 9.40 22.04 -12.61
N ALA A 47 10.52 22.29 -11.95
CA ALA A 47 10.63 22.36 -10.49
C ALA A 47 10.85 23.77 -9.96
N GLN A 48 11.59 24.62 -10.69
CA GLN A 48 11.95 25.97 -10.28
C GLN A 48 12.09 26.91 -11.48
N GLN A 49 11.84 28.19 -11.25
CA GLN A 49 12.28 29.26 -12.11
C GLN A 49 13.55 29.87 -11.49
N VAL A 50 14.66 29.85 -12.25
CA VAL A 50 15.97 30.27 -11.72
C VAL A 50 16.45 31.63 -12.20
N GLY A 51 15.61 32.34 -12.96
CA GLY A 51 15.94 33.63 -13.56
C GLY A 51 16.52 33.49 -14.96
N ASP A 52 16.71 34.62 -15.64
CA ASP A 52 17.28 34.69 -17.01
C ASP A 52 16.54 33.82 -18.04
N ASP A 53 15.21 33.74 -17.92
CA ASP A 53 14.34 32.94 -18.78
C ASP A 53 14.62 31.44 -18.74
N VAL A 54 15.23 30.97 -17.65
CA VAL A 54 15.61 29.57 -17.44
C VAL A 54 14.70 28.92 -16.38
N VAL A 55 14.22 27.73 -16.68
CA VAL A 55 13.55 26.85 -15.72
C VAL A 55 14.43 25.65 -15.40
N ARG A 56 14.42 25.26 -14.14
CA ARG A 56 15.10 24.06 -13.66
C ARG A 56 14.12 22.92 -13.59
N CYS A 57 14.46 21.82 -14.24
CA CYS A 57 13.59 20.66 -14.37
C CYS A 57 14.25 19.41 -13.80
N ILE A 58 13.43 18.47 -13.36
CA ILE A 58 13.84 17.14 -12.90
C ILE A 58 13.47 16.11 -13.97
N ALA A 59 14.44 15.35 -14.44
CA ALA A 59 14.23 14.31 -15.44
C ALA A 59 13.51 13.09 -14.84
N MET A 60 12.59 12.53 -15.60
CA MET A 60 11.82 11.33 -15.24
C MET A 60 12.44 10.05 -15.81
N ASN A 61 13.35 10.17 -16.75
CA ASN A 61 14.13 9.07 -17.30
C ASN A 61 15.59 9.50 -17.47
N SER A 62 16.44 8.58 -17.94
CA SER A 62 17.88 8.84 -18.04
C SER A 62 18.21 10.05 -18.91
N THR A 63 19.15 10.87 -18.44
CA THR A 63 19.71 12.00 -19.16
C THR A 63 20.99 11.64 -19.91
N ASP A 64 21.37 10.36 -19.91
CA ASP A 64 22.59 9.90 -20.56
C ASP A 64 22.60 10.26 -22.04
N GLY A 65 23.70 10.87 -22.49
CA GLY A 65 23.85 11.31 -23.88
C GLY A 65 23.17 12.63 -24.23
N LEU A 66 22.43 13.25 -23.32
CA LEU A 66 21.80 14.54 -23.56
C LEU A 66 22.85 15.64 -23.68
N VAL A 67 22.74 16.45 -24.73
CA VAL A 67 23.63 17.55 -25.00
C VAL A 67 22.97 18.91 -24.86
N ARG A 68 23.79 19.93 -24.60
CA ARG A 68 23.29 21.33 -24.66
C ARG A 68 22.80 21.63 -26.07
N GLY A 69 21.79 22.47 -26.14
CA GLY A 69 21.17 22.81 -27.41
C GLY A 69 20.05 21.89 -27.84
N ALA A 70 19.80 20.80 -27.12
CA ALA A 70 18.66 19.93 -27.37
C ALA A 70 17.35 20.71 -27.25
N LYS A 71 16.42 20.45 -28.18
CA LYS A 71 15.11 21.11 -28.19
C LYS A 71 14.21 20.54 -27.11
N ALA A 72 13.54 21.42 -26.38
CA ALA A 72 12.67 21.09 -25.27
C ALA A 72 11.28 21.68 -25.53
N LEU A 73 10.29 20.82 -25.64
CA LEU A 73 8.90 21.19 -25.89
C LEU A 73 8.11 21.28 -24.60
N ASP A 74 7.58 22.46 -24.29
CA ASP A 74 6.54 22.59 -23.24
C ASP A 74 5.24 21.96 -23.74
N THR A 75 4.80 20.90 -23.05
CA THR A 75 3.57 20.19 -23.43
C THR A 75 2.29 20.94 -23.07
N GLY A 76 2.40 22.02 -22.31
CA GLY A 76 1.26 22.87 -21.91
C GLY A 76 0.53 22.38 -20.66
N GLY A 77 1.01 21.35 -20.00
CA GLY A 77 0.40 20.81 -18.76
C GLY A 77 1.32 19.84 -18.02
N PRO A 78 0.93 19.42 -16.83
CA PRO A 78 1.66 18.43 -16.06
C PRO A 78 1.72 17.06 -16.72
N ILE A 79 2.55 16.17 -16.18
CA ILE A 79 2.57 14.75 -16.56
C ILE A 79 1.15 14.19 -16.40
N SER A 80 0.69 13.45 -17.40
CA SER A 80 -0.59 12.76 -17.38
C SER A 80 -0.43 11.27 -17.59
N VAL A 81 -1.41 10.49 -17.16
CA VAL A 81 -1.45 9.05 -17.32
C VAL A 81 -2.78 8.61 -17.94
N PRO A 82 -2.81 7.51 -18.67
CA PRO A 82 -4.07 6.94 -19.14
C PRO A 82 -4.89 6.48 -17.94
N VAL A 83 -6.20 6.64 -18.01
CA VAL A 83 -7.14 6.21 -16.97
C VAL A 83 -8.28 5.42 -17.62
N GLY A 84 -8.92 4.56 -16.85
CA GLY A 84 -10.05 3.77 -17.29
C GLY A 84 -9.84 2.26 -17.21
N GLU A 85 -10.87 1.53 -17.58
CA GLU A 85 -10.88 0.06 -17.51
C GLU A 85 -9.85 -0.58 -18.45
N GLU A 86 -9.44 0.12 -19.49
CA GLU A 86 -8.41 -0.31 -20.43
C GLU A 86 -7.03 -0.45 -19.78
N CYS A 87 -6.84 0.16 -18.59
CA CYS A 87 -5.61 0.04 -17.79
C CYS A 87 -5.57 -1.22 -16.92
N LEU A 88 -6.69 -1.90 -16.72
CA LEU A 88 -6.75 -3.11 -15.91
C LEU A 88 -5.98 -4.26 -16.59
N GLY A 89 -5.25 -5.01 -15.79
CA GLY A 89 -4.42 -6.10 -16.29
C GLY A 89 -3.08 -5.65 -16.90
N ARG A 90 -2.80 -4.36 -16.89
CA ARG A 90 -1.65 -3.77 -17.56
C ARG A 90 -0.62 -3.26 -16.55
N VAL A 91 0.61 -3.12 -17.02
CA VAL A 91 1.74 -2.58 -16.25
C VAL A 91 2.29 -1.33 -16.94
N PHE A 92 2.39 -0.24 -16.19
CA PHE A 92 2.83 1.07 -16.68
C PHE A 92 4.04 1.59 -15.91
N ASN A 93 4.79 2.50 -16.53
CA ASN A 93 5.70 3.39 -15.81
C ASN A 93 4.94 4.65 -15.32
N LEU A 94 5.65 5.58 -14.68
CA LEU A 94 5.03 6.80 -14.16
C LEU A 94 4.41 7.69 -15.24
N LEU A 95 4.90 7.62 -16.48
CA LEU A 95 4.39 8.39 -17.62
C LEU A 95 3.16 7.75 -18.27
N GLY A 96 2.75 6.57 -17.78
CA GLY A 96 1.67 5.81 -18.36
C GLY A 96 2.05 5.04 -19.63
N ASP A 97 3.34 4.88 -19.88
CA ASP A 97 3.82 4.02 -20.96
C ASP A 97 3.79 2.56 -20.50
N PRO A 98 3.33 1.62 -21.36
CA PRO A 98 3.30 0.22 -20.98
C PRO A 98 4.71 -0.36 -20.90
N VAL A 99 4.94 -1.17 -19.86
CA VAL A 99 6.20 -1.90 -19.64
C VAL A 99 6.01 -3.42 -19.65
N ASP A 100 4.82 -3.87 -20.04
CA ASP A 100 4.43 -5.29 -20.12
C ASP A 100 4.65 -5.91 -21.50
N ASN A 101 5.33 -5.22 -22.40
CA ASN A 101 5.58 -5.62 -23.80
C ASN A 101 4.30 -5.74 -24.65
N LEU A 102 3.22 -5.12 -24.22
CA LEU A 102 1.97 -5.03 -24.97
C LEU A 102 1.78 -3.62 -25.54
N PRO A 103 0.97 -3.45 -26.58
CA PRO A 103 0.65 -2.13 -27.12
C PRO A 103 0.03 -1.21 -26.06
N ALA A 104 0.18 0.11 -26.23
CA ALA A 104 -0.48 1.08 -25.37
C ALA A 104 -2.00 0.87 -25.40
N PRO A 105 -2.69 0.93 -24.24
CA PRO A 105 -4.13 0.78 -24.21
C PRO A 105 -4.82 1.94 -24.94
N GLU A 106 -5.96 1.65 -25.56
CA GLU A 106 -6.81 2.67 -26.19
C GLU A 106 -7.63 3.41 -25.11
N ALA A 107 -6.94 4.12 -24.24
CA ALA A 107 -7.57 4.89 -23.18
C ALA A 107 -8.31 6.11 -23.78
N LYS A 108 -9.54 6.32 -23.37
CA LYS A 108 -10.36 7.43 -23.81
C LYS A 108 -9.93 8.77 -23.21
N GLU A 109 -9.34 8.71 -22.03
CA GLU A 109 -8.94 9.88 -21.25
C GLU A 109 -7.54 9.70 -20.66
N ARG A 110 -6.87 10.84 -20.49
CA ARG A 110 -5.64 10.95 -19.69
C ARG A 110 -5.86 12.03 -18.63
N TRP A 111 -5.42 11.75 -17.42
CA TRP A 111 -5.53 12.66 -16.30
C TRP A 111 -4.16 13.10 -15.81
N SER A 112 -4.06 14.38 -15.40
CA SER A 112 -2.86 14.88 -14.75
C SER A 112 -2.61 14.15 -13.44
N ILE A 113 -1.34 13.83 -13.16
CA ILE A 113 -0.94 13.23 -11.89
C ILE A 113 -0.97 14.23 -10.72
N HIS A 114 -0.98 15.54 -11.03
CA HIS A 114 -1.08 16.63 -10.06
C HIS A 114 -2.53 17.06 -9.93
N ARG A 115 -3.24 16.39 -9.05
CA ARG A 115 -4.64 16.66 -8.76
C ARG A 115 -4.77 17.17 -7.33
N GLN A 116 -5.76 18.00 -7.09
CA GLN A 116 -6.09 18.44 -5.74
C GLN A 116 -6.87 17.35 -5.00
N ALA A 117 -6.67 17.30 -3.68
CA ALA A 117 -7.49 16.47 -2.81
C ALA A 117 -8.97 16.88 -2.90
N PRO A 118 -9.91 15.96 -2.69
CA PRO A 118 -11.33 16.31 -2.59
C PRO A 118 -11.56 17.39 -1.54
N SER A 119 -12.49 18.30 -1.82
CA SER A 119 -12.86 19.35 -0.87
C SER A 119 -13.49 18.78 0.39
N TYR A 120 -13.50 19.55 1.47
CA TYR A 120 -14.12 19.14 2.73
C TYR A 120 -15.58 18.69 2.55
N GLU A 121 -16.33 19.36 1.66
CA GLU A 121 -17.74 19.04 1.39
C GLU A 121 -17.93 17.72 0.63
N GLU A 122 -16.93 17.31 -0.14
CA GLU A 122 -16.96 16.06 -0.91
C GLU A 122 -16.57 14.85 -0.08
N GLN A 123 -15.81 15.04 1.00
CA GLN A 123 -15.31 13.97 1.82
C GLN A 123 -16.40 13.33 2.68
N MET A 124 -16.30 12.02 2.84
CA MET A 124 -17.12 11.23 3.74
C MET A 124 -16.30 10.74 4.92
N PRO A 125 -16.87 10.67 6.13
CA PRO A 125 -16.15 10.13 7.28
C PRO A 125 -15.78 8.66 7.07
N ALA A 126 -14.55 8.30 7.47
CA ALA A 126 -14.06 6.92 7.41
C ALA A 126 -14.55 6.13 8.64
N THR A 127 -15.85 5.82 8.68
CA THR A 127 -16.51 5.11 9.79
C THR A 127 -17.03 3.73 9.40
N GLU A 128 -17.00 3.39 8.13
CA GLU A 128 -17.47 2.12 7.63
C GLU A 128 -16.28 1.13 7.51
N ILE A 129 -16.48 -0.09 8.00
CA ILE A 129 -15.47 -1.15 7.91
C ILE A 129 -15.41 -1.66 6.47
N LEU A 130 -14.20 -1.75 5.92
CA LEU A 130 -13.94 -2.56 4.74
C LEU A 130 -13.70 -4.01 5.19
N GLU A 131 -14.68 -4.85 5.03
CA GLU A 131 -14.58 -6.26 5.40
C GLU A 131 -13.67 -6.99 4.42
N THR A 132 -12.55 -7.53 4.92
CA THR A 132 -11.52 -8.16 4.10
C THR A 132 -11.70 -9.68 3.95
N GLY A 133 -12.52 -10.28 4.80
CA GLY A 133 -12.66 -11.74 4.88
C GLY A 133 -11.48 -12.46 5.52
N ILE A 134 -10.53 -11.72 6.06
CA ILE A 134 -9.36 -12.23 6.79
C ILE A 134 -9.58 -12.01 8.27
N LYS A 135 -9.74 -13.09 9.02
CA LYS A 135 -10.14 -13.05 10.44
C LYS A 135 -9.30 -12.11 11.29
N VAL A 136 -7.97 -12.25 11.21
CA VAL A 136 -7.09 -11.46 12.07
C VAL A 136 -7.14 -9.97 11.74
N VAL A 137 -7.29 -9.62 10.48
CA VAL A 137 -7.42 -8.22 10.04
C VAL A 137 -8.73 -7.63 10.53
N ASP A 138 -9.84 -8.28 10.20
CA ASP A 138 -11.18 -7.75 10.50
C ASP A 138 -11.45 -7.67 12.00
N LEU A 139 -10.88 -8.58 12.79
CA LEU A 139 -11.05 -8.58 14.25
C LEU A 139 -10.16 -7.54 14.95
N ILE A 140 -8.86 -7.56 14.65
CA ILE A 140 -7.83 -6.89 15.46
C ILE A 140 -7.48 -5.51 14.91
N CYS A 141 -7.30 -5.39 13.59
CA CYS A 141 -6.93 -4.14 12.93
C CYS A 141 -7.86 -3.84 11.75
N PRO A 142 -9.17 -3.71 12.00
CA PRO A 142 -10.14 -3.52 10.92
C PRO A 142 -9.80 -2.30 10.07
N TYR A 143 -9.96 -2.44 8.75
CA TYR A 143 -9.70 -1.38 7.81
C TYR A 143 -10.93 -0.50 7.63
N ALA A 144 -10.75 0.81 7.69
CA ALA A 144 -11.80 1.74 7.35
C ALA A 144 -11.85 1.94 5.83
N LYS A 145 -13.05 1.95 5.26
CA LYS A 145 -13.27 2.35 3.88
C LYS A 145 -12.81 3.79 3.66
N GLY A 146 -11.90 4.01 2.72
CA GLY A 146 -11.25 5.30 2.55
C GLY A 146 -10.13 5.59 3.54
N GLY A 147 -9.77 4.61 4.37
CA GLY A 147 -8.68 4.71 5.33
C GLY A 147 -7.30 4.43 4.74
N LYS A 148 -6.30 4.79 5.51
CA LYS A 148 -4.88 4.60 5.17
C LYS A 148 -4.28 3.59 6.14
N ILE A 149 -3.84 2.46 5.60
CA ILE A 149 -3.31 1.34 6.37
C ILE A 149 -1.82 1.22 6.13
N GLY A 150 -1.03 1.21 7.20
CA GLY A 150 0.38 0.88 7.15
C GLY A 150 0.60 -0.62 7.26
N LEU A 151 1.38 -1.19 6.35
CA LEU A 151 1.77 -2.59 6.37
C LEU A 151 3.26 -2.69 6.69
N PHE A 152 3.56 -3.30 7.82
CA PHE A 152 4.92 -3.48 8.32
C PHE A 152 5.31 -4.95 8.27
N GLY A 153 6.53 -5.23 7.90
CA GLY A 153 7.04 -6.60 7.92
C GLY A 153 8.32 -6.72 7.12
N GLY A 154 9.20 -7.59 7.58
CA GLY A 154 10.43 -7.92 6.89
C GLY A 154 10.21 -8.81 5.67
N ALA A 155 11.31 -9.19 5.02
CA ALA A 155 11.26 -10.13 3.91
C ALA A 155 10.82 -11.53 4.37
N GLY A 156 10.02 -12.21 3.54
CA GLY A 156 9.64 -13.60 3.76
C GLY A 156 8.55 -13.86 4.80
N VAL A 157 7.81 -12.83 5.22
CA VAL A 157 6.71 -12.96 6.20
C VAL A 157 5.32 -13.02 5.56
N GLY A 158 5.24 -13.10 4.22
CA GLY A 158 3.97 -13.26 3.51
C GLY A 158 3.29 -11.94 3.13
N LYS A 159 4.03 -10.84 3.04
CA LYS A 159 3.50 -9.52 2.63
C LYS A 159 2.80 -9.59 1.27
N THR A 160 3.46 -10.13 0.26
CA THR A 160 2.92 -10.22 -1.11
C THR A 160 1.67 -11.10 -1.17
N VAL A 161 1.66 -12.22 -0.48
CA VAL A 161 0.52 -13.13 -0.44
C VAL A 161 -0.69 -12.47 0.21
N LEU A 162 -0.47 -11.71 1.30
CA LEU A 162 -1.53 -10.93 1.95
C LEU A 162 -2.10 -9.87 1.01
N ILE A 163 -1.24 -9.14 0.30
CA ILE A 163 -1.67 -8.14 -0.69
C ILE A 163 -2.54 -8.78 -1.77
N MET A 164 -2.12 -9.89 -2.34
CA MET A 164 -2.87 -10.61 -3.36
C MET A 164 -4.22 -11.11 -2.84
N GLU A 165 -4.28 -11.61 -1.61
CA GLU A 165 -5.55 -12.04 -1.01
C GLU A 165 -6.51 -10.88 -0.76
N LEU A 166 -6.00 -9.73 -0.34
CA LEU A 166 -6.80 -8.49 -0.23
C LEU A 166 -7.40 -8.09 -1.58
N ILE A 167 -6.60 -8.12 -2.64
CA ILE A 167 -7.06 -7.82 -4.01
C ILE A 167 -8.16 -8.82 -4.41
N HIS A 168 -7.90 -10.10 -4.21
CA HIS A 168 -8.86 -11.16 -4.54
C HIS A 168 -10.19 -10.98 -3.80
N ASN A 169 -10.13 -10.77 -2.51
CA ASN A 169 -11.32 -10.66 -1.67
C ASN A 169 -12.13 -9.39 -1.96
N VAL A 170 -11.46 -8.27 -2.20
CA VAL A 170 -12.15 -7.03 -2.59
C VAL A 170 -12.81 -7.18 -3.95
N ALA A 171 -12.16 -7.81 -4.91
CA ALA A 171 -12.74 -8.05 -6.24
C ALA A 171 -13.93 -9.02 -6.18
N THR A 172 -13.83 -10.11 -5.44
CA THR A 172 -14.88 -11.16 -5.40
C THR A 172 -16.05 -10.81 -4.48
N ALA A 173 -15.78 -10.25 -3.31
CA ALA A 173 -16.81 -9.95 -2.31
C ALA A 173 -17.46 -8.57 -2.50
N HIS A 174 -16.70 -7.59 -2.97
CA HIS A 174 -17.16 -6.20 -3.10
C HIS A 174 -17.22 -5.69 -4.54
N GLY A 175 -16.77 -6.47 -5.52
CA GLY A 175 -16.70 -6.06 -6.91
C GLY A 175 -15.74 -4.90 -7.18
N GLY A 176 -14.84 -4.62 -6.23
CA GLY A 176 -13.91 -3.50 -6.29
C GLY A 176 -12.70 -3.75 -7.17
N LEU A 177 -12.06 -2.66 -7.54
CA LEU A 177 -10.84 -2.64 -8.35
C LEU A 177 -9.64 -2.30 -7.50
N SER A 178 -8.45 -2.65 -7.99
CA SER A 178 -7.20 -2.38 -7.28
C SER A 178 -6.19 -1.71 -8.21
N VAL A 179 -5.35 -0.87 -7.61
CA VAL A 179 -4.17 -0.30 -8.25
C VAL A 179 -2.97 -0.62 -7.38
N PHE A 180 -1.96 -1.25 -7.95
CA PHE A 180 -0.70 -1.53 -7.26
C PHE A 180 0.37 -0.57 -7.76
N THR A 181 0.99 0.15 -6.85
CA THR A 181 2.05 1.11 -7.15
C THR A 181 3.35 0.66 -6.52
N GLY A 182 4.32 0.28 -7.35
CA GLY A 182 5.68 -0.08 -6.91
C GLY A 182 6.59 1.14 -6.91
N VAL A 183 7.08 1.53 -5.74
CA VAL A 183 7.93 2.71 -5.56
C VAL A 183 9.32 2.29 -5.11
N GLY A 184 10.31 2.41 -5.99
CA GLY A 184 11.69 2.13 -5.69
C GLY A 184 12.01 0.65 -5.45
N GLU A 185 11.15 -0.25 -5.92
CA GLU A 185 11.35 -1.69 -5.79
C GLU A 185 12.28 -2.25 -6.89
N ARG A 186 12.79 -3.45 -6.68
CA ARG A 186 13.63 -4.12 -7.67
C ARG A 186 12.79 -4.59 -8.86
N THR A 187 13.35 -4.46 -10.06
CA THR A 187 12.71 -4.92 -11.32
C THR A 187 12.25 -6.37 -11.24
N ARG A 188 13.07 -7.23 -10.66
CA ARG A 188 12.74 -8.65 -10.48
C ARG A 188 11.48 -8.84 -9.63
N GLU A 189 11.41 -8.16 -8.49
CA GLU A 189 10.26 -8.27 -7.57
C GLU A 189 8.96 -7.80 -8.23
N GLY A 190 9.02 -6.72 -9.01
CA GLY A 190 7.88 -6.24 -9.79
C GLY A 190 7.41 -7.24 -10.84
N ASN A 191 8.34 -7.88 -11.53
CA ASN A 191 8.00 -8.92 -12.52
C ASN A 191 7.46 -10.19 -11.87
N ASP A 192 8.04 -10.61 -10.75
CA ASP A 192 7.56 -11.75 -9.97
C ASP A 192 6.13 -11.52 -9.50
N LEU A 193 5.84 -10.34 -8.95
CA LEU A 193 4.48 -9.96 -8.52
C LEU A 193 3.47 -9.99 -9.68
N TYR A 194 3.85 -9.45 -10.83
CA TYR A 194 2.99 -9.48 -12.02
C TYR A 194 2.65 -10.91 -12.45
N ASN A 195 3.62 -11.80 -12.47
CA ASN A 195 3.41 -13.20 -12.80
C ASN A 195 2.55 -13.93 -11.75
N GLU A 196 2.80 -13.69 -10.46
CA GLU A 196 1.99 -14.24 -9.38
C GLU A 196 0.53 -13.77 -9.44
N MET A 197 0.30 -12.51 -9.80
CA MET A 197 -1.06 -11.99 -10.02
C MET A 197 -1.77 -12.65 -11.19
N LYS A 198 -1.05 -12.97 -12.27
CA LYS A 198 -1.58 -13.73 -13.39
C LYS A 198 -1.97 -15.15 -12.99
N GLU A 199 -1.08 -15.84 -12.29
CA GLU A 199 -1.28 -17.21 -11.83
C GLU A 199 -2.44 -17.32 -10.85
N SER A 200 -2.59 -16.35 -9.96
CA SER A 200 -3.68 -16.31 -8.98
C SER A 200 -5.01 -15.76 -9.51
N GLY A 201 -5.02 -15.24 -10.76
CA GLY A 201 -6.22 -14.74 -11.40
C GLY A 201 -6.71 -13.37 -10.96
N VAL A 202 -5.89 -12.60 -10.21
CA VAL A 202 -6.28 -11.27 -9.73
C VAL A 202 -5.89 -10.13 -10.68
N ILE A 203 -5.10 -10.43 -11.70
CA ILE A 203 -4.55 -9.41 -12.61
C ILE A 203 -5.63 -8.61 -13.35
N ASP A 204 -6.72 -9.24 -13.74
CA ASP A 204 -7.78 -8.61 -14.55
C ASP A 204 -8.53 -7.48 -13.78
N LYS A 205 -8.39 -7.44 -12.49
CA LYS A 205 -8.99 -6.42 -11.61
C LYS A 205 -7.98 -5.41 -11.06
N THR A 206 -6.74 -5.44 -11.58
CA THR A 206 -5.63 -4.66 -11.04
C THR A 206 -4.90 -3.92 -12.15
N ALA A 207 -4.64 -2.62 -11.95
CA ALA A 207 -3.68 -1.85 -12.74
C ALA A 207 -2.37 -1.75 -11.95
N LEU A 208 -1.23 -1.91 -12.60
CA LEU A 208 0.09 -1.85 -11.97
C LEU A 208 0.89 -0.68 -12.55
N VAL A 209 1.53 0.07 -11.65
CA VAL A 209 2.39 1.20 -12.03
C VAL A 209 3.70 1.08 -11.28
N TYR A 210 4.81 1.01 -12.00
CA TYR A 210 6.13 0.80 -11.41
C TYR A 210 7.08 1.99 -11.66
N GLY A 211 7.69 2.48 -10.59
CA GLY A 211 8.88 3.33 -10.60
C GLY A 211 9.99 2.61 -9.87
N GLN A 212 10.87 1.95 -10.63
CA GLN A 212 11.81 0.98 -10.10
C GLN A 212 13.07 1.62 -9.49
N MET A 213 13.81 0.83 -8.72
CA MET A 213 15.01 1.26 -8.00
C MET A 213 16.07 1.91 -8.88
N ASN A 214 16.22 1.44 -10.12
CA ASN A 214 17.21 1.92 -11.07
C ASN A 214 16.79 3.17 -11.87
N GLU A 215 15.54 3.60 -11.71
CA GLU A 215 15.05 4.82 -12.35
C GLU A 215 15.50 6.07 -11.59
N PRO A 216 15.57 7.24 -12.25
CA PRO A 216 15.95 8.50 -11.60
C PRO A 216 15.04 8.85 -10.40
N PRO A 217 15.52 9.69 -9.47
CA PRO A 217 14.73 10.07 -8.29
C PRO A 217 13.41 10.77 -8.64
N GLY A 218 13.34 11.50 -9.73
CA GLY A 218 12.11 12.10 -10.22
C GLY A 218 11.03 11.06 -10.51
N ALA A 219 11.40 9.95 -11.16
CA ALA A 219 10.49 8.84 -11.44
C ALA A 219 9.97 8.19 -10.15
N ARG A 220 10.87 7.89 -9.22
CA ARG A 220 10.49 7.27 -7.94
C ARG A 220 9.63 8.19 -7.06
N MET A 221 9.82 9.50 -7.19
CA MET A 221 9.02 10.50 -6.47
C MET A 221 7.61 10.64 -7.05
N ARG A 222 7.42 10.46 -8.36
CA ARG A 222 6.14 10.72 -9.06
C ARG A 222 5.29 9.51 -9.33
N VAL A 223 5.86 8.31 -9.32
CA VAL A 223 5.11 7.08 -9.63
C VAL A 223 3.92 6.85 -8.69
N GLY A 224 4.04 7.21 -7.42
CA GLY A 224 2.95 7.14 -6.45
C GLY A 224 1.74 7.98 -6.86
N LEU A 225 1.99 9.17 -7.41
CA LEU A 225 0.94 10.05 -7.93
C LEU A 225 0.28 9.47 -9.18
N SER A 226 1.05 8.79 -10.03
CA SER A 226 0.51 8.13 -11.23
C SER A 226 -0.49 7.03 -10.87
N GLY A 227 -0.13 6.14 -9.96
CA GLY A 227 -1.03 5.10 -9.48
C GLY A 227 -2.25 5.65 -8.77
N LEU A 228 -2.05 6.65 -7.93
CA LEU A 228 -3.15 7.32 -7.23
C LEU A 228 -4.15 7.96 -8.21
N THR A 229 -3.66 8.57 -9.28
CA THR A 229 -4.52 9.18 -10.32
C THR A 229 -5.38 8.13 -11.01
N MET A 230 -4.84 6.97 -11.32
CA MET A 230 -5.62 5.85 -11.88
C MET A 230 -6.72 5.39 -10.90
N ALA A 231 -6.40 5.32 -9.62
CA ALA A 231 -7.36 4.98 -8.57
C ALA A 231 -8.46 6.04 -8.43
N GLU A 232 -8.11 7.31 -8.50
CA GLU A 232 -9.07 8.43 -8.43
C GLU A 232 -10.09 8.38 -9.55
N TYR A 233 -9.69 7.98 -10.75
CA TYR A 233 -10.63 7.81 -11.86
C TYR A 233 -11.73 6.81 -11.53
N PHE A 234 -11.37 5.65 -11.01
CA PHE A 234 -12.35 4.64 -10.64
C PHE A 234 -13.26 5.10 -9.50
N ARG A 235 -12.72 5.81 -8.52
CA ARG A 235 -13.52 6.39 -7.42
C ARG A 235 -14.51 7.44 -7.93
N ASP A 236 -14.03 8.39 -8.74
CA ASP A 236 -14.78 9.62 -9.07
C ASP A 236 -15.69 9.45 -10.29
N GLU A 237 -15.28 8.69 -11.32
CA GLU A 237 -16.04 8.52 -12.56
C GLU A 237 -16.81 7.20 -12.61
N LYS A 238 -16.32 6.16 -11.94
CA LYS A 238 -16.95 4.85 -11.92
C LYS A 238 -17.68 4.53 -10.63
N ASN A 239 -17.62 5.42 -9.65
CA ASN A 239 -18.24 5.26 -8.32
C ASN A 239 -17.86 3.94 -7.65
N GLN A 240 -16.59 3.58 -7.75
CA GLN A 240 -16.04 2.33 -7.22
C GLN A 240 -15.37 2.53 -5.87
N ASP A 241 -15.32 1.44 -5.12
CA ASP A 241 -14.43 1.32 -3.98
C ASP A 241 -13.10 0.72 -4.49
N VAL A 242 -12.03 1.48 -4.39
CA VAL A 242 -10.72 1.14 -4.96
C VAL A 242 -9.75 0.81 -3.84
N LEU A 243 -8.98 -0.25 -4.03
CA LEU A 243 -7.86 -0.59 -3.15
C LEU A 243 -6.56 -0.13 -3.81
N LEU A 244 -5.85 0.76 -3.14
CA LEU A 244 -4.57 1.30 -3.61
C LEU A 244 -3.43 0.74 -2.77
N PHE A 245 -2.49 0.04 -3.41
CA PHE A 245 -1.27 -0.41 -2.77
C PHE A 245 -0.10 0.50 -3.15
N ILE A 246 0.69 0.87 -2.15
CA ILE A 246 1.93 1.63 -2.35
C ILE A 246 3.06 0.83 -1.67
N ASP A 247 3.95 0.29 -2.45
CA ASP A 247 5.09 -0.47 -1.96
C ASP A 247 6.37 0.11 -2.58
N ASN A 248 7.10 0.92 -1.90
CA ASN A 248 7.13 1.25 -0.49
C ASN A 248 7.00 2.78 -0.31
N ILE A 249 6.20 3.24 0.62
CA ILE A 249 5.99 4.70 0.84
C ILE A 249 7.27 5.41 1.30
N PHE A 250 8.17 4.73 2.00
CA PHE A 250 9.46 5.28 2.38
C PHE A 250 10.29 5.71 1.16
N ARG A 251 10.21 4.96 0.06
CA ARG A 251 10.96 5.27 -1.17
C ARG A 251 10.47 6.55 -1.85
N PHE A 252 9.19 6.86 -1.72
CA PHE A 252 8.64 8.16 -2.11
C PHE A 252 9.33 9.31 -1.36
N THR A 253 9.43 9.20 -0.05
CA THR A 253 10.11 10.18 0.80
C THR A 253 11.60 10.29 0.49
N GLN A 254 12.28 9.17 0.33
CA GLN A 254 13.70 9.12 -0.01
C GLN A 254 13.97 9.78 -1.35
N ALA A 255 13.19 9.50 -2.37
CA ALA A 255 13.31 10.14 -3.69
C ALA A 255 13.10 11.66 -3.59
N GLY A 256 12.14 12.10 -2.79
CA GLY A 256 11.93 13.51 -2.49
C GLY A 256 13.14 14.19 -1.86
N SER A 257 13.85 13.50 -0.96
CA SER A 257 15.08 14.03 -0.36
C SER A 257 16.22 14.14 -1.37
N GLU A 258 16.36 13.16 -2.25
CA GLU A 258 17.35 13.19 -3.33
C GLU A 258 17.09 14.37 -4.30
N VAL A 259 15.84 14.57 -4.71
CA VAL A 259 15.44 15.70 -5.56
C VAL A 259 15.71 17.03 -4.88
N SER A 260 15.36 17.15 -3.59
CA SER A 260 15.59 18.37 -2.82
C SER A 260 17.08 18.73 -2.74
N ALA A 261 17.94 17.73 -2.52
CA ALA A 261 19.40 17.92 -2.51
C ALA A 261 19.92 18.36 -3.89
N LEU A 262 19.43 17.74 -4.96
CA LEU A 262 19.80 18.08 -6.34
C LEU A 262 19.37 19.50 -6.72
N LEU A 263 18.27 20.00 -6.16
CA LEU A 263 17.80 21.38 -6.34
C LEU A 263 18.54 22.39 -5.47
N GLY A 264 19.46 21.93 -4.62
CA GLY A 264 20.25 22.80 -3.75
C GLY A 264 19.47 23.37 -2.56
N ARG A 265 18.37 22.74 -2.16
CA ARG A 265 17.60 23.16 -0.97
C ARG A 265 18.36 22.77 0.28
N MET A 266 18.30 23.64 1.28
CA MET A 266 18.90 23.36 2.58
C MET A 266 18.15 22.22 3.27
N PRO A 267 18.87 21.14 3.68
CA PRO A 267 18.21 20.01 4.34
C PRO A 267 17.69 20.39 5.75
N SER A 268 16.62 19.73 6.15
CA SER A 268 16.11 19.79 7.51
C SER A 268 16.83 18.77 8.41
N ALA A 269 16.28 18.48 9.59
CA ALA A 269 16.84 17.50 10.51
C ALA A 269 17.08 16.14 9.83
N VAL A 270 18.20 15.49 10.16
CA VAL A 270 18.59 14.16 9.66
C VAL A 270 18.75 14.08 8.12
N GLY A 271 18.88 15.24 7.46
CA GLY A 271 19.12 15.29 6.01
C GLY A 271 17.89 15.19 5.12
N TYR A 272 16.69 15.14 5.68
CA TYR A 272 15.46 15.14 4.89
C TYR A 272 15.12 16.52 4.31
N GLN A 273 14.29 16.52 3.28
CA GLN A 273 13.79 17.74 2.65
C GLN A 273 12.94 18.59 3.62
N PRO A 274 13.01 19.92 3.54
CA PRO A 274 12.18 20.79 4.37
C PRO A 274 10.67 20.68 4.02
N THR A 275 10.36 20.17 2.83
CA THR A 275 9.00 19.98 2.31
C THR A 275 8.41 18.60 2.58
N LEU A 276 9.05 17.79 3.42
CA LEU A 276 8.64 16.40 3.71
C LEU A 276 7.17 16.28 4.11
N ALA A 277 6.74 17.07 5.09
CA ALA A 277 5.37 17.02 5.59
C ALA A 277 4.36 17.45 4.52
N THR A 278 4.70 18.46 3.73
CA THR A 278 3.83 18.96 2.65
C THR A 278 3.71 17.95 1.52
N GLU A 279 4.81 17.34 1.09
CA GLU A 279 4.82 16.30 0.05
C GLU A 279 3.99 15.09 0.46
N MET A 280 4.20 14.61 1.68
CA MET A 280 3.43 13.49 2.23
C MET A 280 1.95 13.85 2.38
N GLY A 281 1.63 15.03 2.89
CA GLY A 281 0.27 15.52 3.03
C GLY A 281 -0.46 15.62 1.69
N ASN A 282 0.18 16.16 0.66
CA ASN A 282 -0.41 16.28 -0.67
C ASN A 282 -0.74 14.92 -1.29
N LEU A 283 0.06 13.90 -1.03
CA LEU A 283 -0.23 12.54 -1.46
C LEU A 283 -1.38 11.94 -0.64
N GLN A 284 -1.26 11.97 0.68
CA GLN A 284 -2.17 11.27 1.60
C GLN A 284 -3.59 11.85 1.61
N GLU A 285 -3.75 13.17 1.50
CA GLU A 285 -5.06 13.82 1.52
C GLU A 285 -5.94 13.50 0.30
N ARG A 286 -5.34 13.05 -0.79
CA ARG A 286 -6.07 12.58 -1.98
C ARG A 286 -6.68 11.19 -1.75
N ILE A 287 -6.12 10.42 -0.82
CA ILE A 287 -6.56 9.07 -0.49
C ILE A 287 -7.68 9.15 0.55
N THR A 288 -8.92 9.17 0.09
CA THR A 288 -10.08 9.36 0.97
C THR A 288 -11.36 8.82 0.35
N SER A 289 -12.40 8.68 1.16
CA SER A 289 -13.76 8.43 0.71
C SER A 289 -14.44 9.73 0.30
N THR A 290 -15.20 9.66 -0.78
CA THR A 290 -16.09 10.72 -1.23
C THR A 290 -17.52 10.18 -1.35
N ARG A 291 -18.47 11.05 -1.67
CA ARG A 291 -19.85 10.63 -1.94
C ARG A 291 -19.98 9.72 -3.17
N LYS A 292 -18.97 9.71 -4.04
CA LYS A 292 -18.95 8.90 -5.27
C LYS A 292 -18.36 7.51 -5.06
N GLY A 293 -17.36 7.38 -4.22
CA GLY A 293 -16.66 6.13 -3.98
C GLY A 293 -15.55 6.31 -2.96
N SER A 294 -14.70 5.29 -2.81
CA SER A 294 -13.59 5.33 -1.86
C SER A 294 -12.28 4.87 -2.46
N ILE A 295 -11.19 5.40 -1.92
CA ILE A 295 -9.84 4.82 -2.07
C ILE A 295 -9.38 4.43 -0.68
N THR A 296 -9.18 3.12 -0.48
CA THR A 296 -8.54 2.58 0.72
C THR A 296 -7.11 2.22 0.36
N SER A 297 -6.13 2.73 1.09
CA SER A 297 -4.73 2.45 0.79
C SER A 297 -4.10 1.48 1.78
N VAL A 298 -3.30 0.57 1.23
CA VAL A 298 -2.38 -0.27 2.00
C VAL A 298 -0.97 0.13 1.58
N GLN A 299 -0.23 0.72 2.51
CA GLN A 299 1.08 1.30 2.26
C GLN A 299 2.14 0.49 3.01
N ALA A 300 3.02 -0.17 2.28
CA ALA A 300 4.17 -0.81 2.90
C ALA A 300 5.12 0.27 3.43
N VAL A 301 5.50 0.15 4.69
CA VAL A 301 6.34 1.13 5.37
C VAL A 301 7.65 0.47 5.78
N TYR A 302 8.76 0.99 5.28
CA TYR A 302 10.09 0.64 5.74
C TYR A 302 10.49 1.62 6.86
N VAL A 303 11.03 1.10 7.94
CA VAL A 303 11.50 1.88 9.08
C VAL A 303 13.03 1.77 9.15
N PRO A 304 13.78 2.84 8.77
CA PRO A 304 15.24 2.80 8.81
C PRO A 304 15.77 2.48 10.22
N ALA A 305 16.65 1.49 10.31
CA ALA A 305 17.26 1.05 11.57
C ALA A 305 16.26 0.74 12.70
N ASP A 306 15.02 0.37 12.35
CA ASP A 306 13.92 0.15 13.29
C ASP A 306 13.61 1.37 14.19
N ASP A 307 14.01 2.55 13.76
CA ASP A 307 13.79 3.82 14.49
C ASP A 307 12.48 4.49 14.06
N LEU A 308 11.45 4.32 14.87
CA LEU A 308 10.13 4.93 14.66
C LEU A 308 10.13 6.44 14.82
N THR A 309 11.21 7.03 15.37
CA THR A 309 11.36 8.48 15.54
C THR A 309 11.99 9.16 14.32
N ASP A 310 12.50 8.37 13.35
CA ASP A 310 12.98 8.90 12.08
C ASP A 310 11.87 9.71 11.41
N PRO A 311 12.18 10.91 10.86
CA PRO A 311 11.17 11.81 10.30
C PRO A 311 10.29 11.19 9.20
N ALA A 312 10.82 10.29 8.38
CA ALA A 312 10.05 9.68 7.29
C ALA A 312 8.93 8.76 7.81
N PRO A 313 9.21 7.72 8.61
CA PRO A 313 8.14 6.92 9.20
C PRO A 313 7.24 7.73 10.13
N ALA A 314 7.80 8.62 10.95
CA ALA A 314 7.01 9.46 11.87
C ALA A 314 5.97 10.30 11.12
N THR A 315 6.34 10.92 10.00
CA THR A 315 5.41 11.69 9.17
C THR A 315 4.35 10.80 8.53
N THR A 316 4.74 9.62 8.06
CA THR A 316 3.80 8.63 7.49
C THR A 316 2.80 8.17 8.54
N PHE A 317 3.24 7.83 9.75
CA PHE A 317 2.37 7.37 10.84
C PHE A 317 1.27 8.36 11.20
N SER A 318 1.54 9.66 11.10
CA SER A 318 0.55 10.68 11.39
C SER A 318 -0.69 10.62 10.49
N HIS A 319 -0.57 10.02 9.31
CA HIS A 319 -1.65 9.85 8.34
C HIS A 319 -2.37 8.51 8.43
N LEU A 320 -1.79 7.51 9.10
CA LEU A 320 -2.32 6.15 9.12
C LEU A 320 -3.52 6.00 10.06
N ASP A 321 -4.54 5.29 9.59
CA ASP A 321 -5.73 4.93 10.37
C ASP A 321 -5.62 3.56 11.03
N ALA A 322 -4.84 2.66 10.42
CA ALA A 322 -4.58 1.33 10.95
C ALA A 322 -3.16 0.88 10.61
N THR A 323 -2.65 -0.04 11.40
CA THR A 323 -1.35 -0.69 11.19
C THR A 323 -1.49 -2.20 11.23
N THR A 324 -1.01 -2.87 10.21
CA THR A 324 -0.91 -4.32 10.16
C THR A 324 0.55 -4.70 10.23
N VAL A 325 0.95 -5.39 11.29
CA VAL A 325 2.33 -5.80 11.53
C VAL A 325 2.47 -7.29 11.24
N LEU A 326 3.31 -7.64 10.26
CA LEU A 326 3.67 -9.02 9.95
C LEU A 326 4.90 -9.44 10.77
N SER A 327 4.77 -10.52 11.53
CA SER A 327 5.77 -10.99 12.48
C SER A 327 6.51 -12.22 11.95
N ARG A 328 7.83 -12.15 11.95
CA ARG A 328 8.68 -13.31 11.63
C ARG A 328 8.54 -14.42 12.67
N GLU A 329 8.35 -14.07 13.94
CA GLU A 329 8.14 -15.03 15.01
C GLU A 329 6.86 -15.86 14.77
N ILE A 330 5.76 -15.21 14.44
CA ILE A 330 4.49 -15.87 14.11
C ILE A 330 4.63 -16.73 12.84
N SER A 331 5.31 -16.21 11.83
CA SER A 331 5.62 -16.96 10.61
C SER A 331 6.44 -18.22 10.89
N SER A 332 7.41 -18.13 11.79
CA SER A 332 8.24 -19.30 12.17
C SER A 332 7.47 -20.40 12.90
N GLN A 333 6.34 -20.04 13.51
CA GLN A 333 5.41 -20.99 14.15
C GLN A 333 4.44 -21.65 13.14
N GLY A 334 4.55 -21.31 11.85
CA GLY A 334 3.67 -21.83 10.81
C GLY A 334 2.27 -21.23 10.80
N ILE A 335 2.08 -20.08 11.45
CA ILE A 335 0.79 -19.38 11.49
C ILE A 335 0.75 -18.33 10.40
N TYR A 336 -0.16 -18.48 9.45
CA TYR A 336 -0.36 -17.56 8.33
C TYR A 336 -1.84 -17.17 8.19
N PRO A 337 -2.16 -15.89 7.90
CA PRO A 337 -1.21 -14.77 7.73
C PRO A 337 -0.50 -14.45 9.05
N ALA A 338 0.77 -14.10 8.96
CA ALA A 338 1.63 -13.87 10.13
C ALA A 338 1.41 -12.48 10.76
N VAL A 339 0.17 -12.04 10.85
CA VAL A 339 -0.20 -10.76 11.45
C VAL A 339 -0.07 -10.84 12.96
N ASP A 340 0.68 -9.91 13.54
CA ASP A 340 0.83 -9.81 14.99
C ASP A 340 -0.41 -9.16 15.61
N PRO A 341 -1.21 -9.90 16.38
CA PRO A 341 -2.44 -9.37 16.96
C PRO A 341 -2.24 -8.41 18.12
N LEU A 342 -1.02 -8.36 18.68
CA LEU A 342 -0.68 -7.46 19.79
C LEU A 342 -0.10 -6.14 19.30
N ASP A 343 0.67 -6.16 18.21
CA ASP A 343 1.31 -4.97 17.65
C ASP A 343 0.50 -4.28 16.57
N SER A 344 -0.49 -4.96 16.00
CA SER A 344 -1.39 -4.39 15.00
C SER A 344 -2.50 -3.58 15.65
N THR A 345 -2.83 -2.44 15.05
CA THR A 345 -3.80 -1.47 15.63
C THR A 345 -4.75 -0.92 14.57
N SER A 346 -5.89 -0.39 15.00
CA SER A 346 -6.81 0.35 14.15
C SER A 346 -7.53 1.43 14.96
N ARG A 347 -7.63 2.63 14.40
CA ARG A 347 -8.36 3.75 15.03
C ARG A 347 -9.87 3.50 15.09
N ILE A 348 -10.40 2.70 14.17
CA ILE A 348 -11.83 2.38 14.16
C ILE A 348 -12.20 1.24 15.11
N LEU A 349 -11.24 0.59 15.75
CA LEU A 349 -11.49 -0.42 16.76
C LEU A 349 -11.92 0.28 18.08
N SER A 350 -13.12 0.77 18.10
CA SER A 350 -13.77 1.42 19.24
C SER A 350 -15.23 0.99 19.32
N PRO A 351 -15.83 0.95 20.53
CA PRO A 351 -17.24 0.55 20.68
C PRO A 351 -18.22 1.37 19.85
N GLU A 352 -17.91 2.65 19.63
CA GLU A 352 -18.75 3.59 18.88
C GLU A 352 -18.80 3.29 17.38
N ILE A 353 -17.77 2.68 16.82
CA ILE A 353 -17.66 2.41 15.38
C ILE A 353 -17.98 0.95 15.07
N VAL A 354 -17.26 0.02 15.71
CA VAL A 354 -17.39 -1.42 15.41
C VAL A 354 -18.48 -2.11 16.23
N GLY A 355 -19.00 -1.43 17.26
CA GLY A 355 -19.94 -2.00 18.22
C GLY A 355 -19.25 -2.63 19.42
N THR A 356 -20.02 -2.75 20.52
CA THR A 356 -19.49 -3.25 21.80
C THR A 356 -19.02 -4.70 21.72
N GLU A 357 -19.76 -5.56 21.03
CA GLU A 357 -19.43 -6.99 20.89
C GLU A 357 -18.07 -7.19 20.21
N HIS A 358 -17.87 -6.59 19.05
CA HIS A 358 -16.61 -6.67 18.30
C HIS A 358 -15.44 -6.17 19.15
N TYR A 359 -15.60 -4.98 19.74
CA TYR A 359 -14.55 -4.36 20.55
C TYR A 359 -14.14 -5.26 21.73
N GLU A 360 -15.11 -5.78 22.46
CA GLU A 360 -14.86 -6.64 23.63
C GLU A 360 -14.20 -7.96 23.26
N ILE A 361 -14.62 -8.59 22.17
CA ILE A 361 -14.01 -9.83 21.69
C ILE A 361 -12.56 -9.57 21.27
N ALA A 362 -12.29 -8.52 20.50
CA ALA A 362 -10.95 -8.15 20.09
C ALA A 362 -10.03 -7.89 21.30
N ARG A 363 -10.49 -7.13 22.26
CA ARG A 363 -9.72 -6.85 23.50
C ARG A 363 -9.50 -8.10 24.35
N SER A 364 -10.48 -8.98 24.41
CA SER A 364 -10.36 -10.26 25.14
C SER A 364 -9.34 -11.19 24.48
N VAL A 365 -9.36 -11.26 23.15
CA VAL A 365 -8.34 -12.00 22.38
C VAL A 365 -6.95 -11.45 22.69
N GLN A 366 -6.76 -10.14 22.65
CA GLN A 366 -5.48 -9.50 22.94
C GLN A 366 -5.02 -9.76 24.39
N ARG A 367 -5.92 -9.70 25.37
CA ARG A 367 -5.59 -10.00 26.77
C ARG A 367 -5.14 -11.44 26.97
N VAL A 368 -5.82 -12.39 26.37
CA VAL A 368 -5.49 -13.81 26.44
C VAL A 368 -4.12 -14.07 25.83
N LEU A 369 -3.85 -13.50 24.67
CA LEU A 369 -2.56 -13.62 23.97
C LEU A 369 -1.44 -12.91 24.73
N GLN A 370 -1.69 -11.76 25.32
CA GLN A 370 -0.72 -11.04 26.14
C GLN A 370 -0.36 -11.83 27.38
N ARG A 371 -1.34 -12.40 28.07
CA ARG A 371 -1.12 -13.25 29.24
C ARG A 371 -0.31 -14.50 28.87
N TYR A 372 -0.62 -15.12 27.76
CA TYR A 372 0.16 -16.25 27.24
C TYR A 372 1.62 -15.87 26.97
N LYS A 373 1.86 -14.73 26.38
CA LYS A 373 3.21 -14.22 26.14
C LYS A 373 3.99 -14.02 27.45
N GLU A 374 3.35 -13.48 28.48
CA GLU A 374 3.96 -13.30 29.81
C GLU A 374 4.29 -14.64 30.50
N LEU A 375 3.50 -15.67 30.24
CA LEU A 375 3.71 -17.01 30.83
C LEU A 375 4.75 -17.85 30.08
N GLN A 376 5.17 -17.44 28.89
CA GLN A 376 6.09 -18.23 28.06
C GLN A 376 7.42 -18.53 28.73
N ASP A 377 8.00 -17.57 29.43
CA ASP A 377 9.27 -17.74 30.13
C ASP A 377 9.14 -18.74 31.30
N ILE A 378 8.02 -18.72 31.97
CA ILE A 378 7.71 -19.65 33.05
C ILE A 378 7.54 -21.06 32.49
N ILE A 379 6.80 -21.20 31.38
CA ILE A 379 6.58 -22.48 30.70
C ILE A 379 7.90 -23.07 30.22
N ALA A 380 8.76 -22.24 29.62
CA ALA A 380 10.06 -22.66 29.10
C ALA A 380 11.03 -23.13 30.18
N SER A 381 11.00 -22.47 31.35
CA SER A 381 11.96 -22.76 32.43
C SER A 381 11.45 -23.80 33.41
N MET A 382 10.17 -23.85 33.73
CA MET A 382 9.61 -24.68 34.80
C MET A 382 8.54 -25.68 34.33
N GLY A 383 8.07 -25.52 33.09
CA GLY A 383 7.03 -26.39 32.52
C GLY A 383 5.60 -25.93 32.84
N MET A 384 4.63 -26.54 32.17
CA MET A 384 3.20 -26.23 32.31
C MET A 384 2.63 -26.56 33.70
N ASP A 385 3.21 -27.53 34.39
CA ASP A 385 2.67 -28.03 35.64
C ASP A 385 2.79 -27.02 36.80
N GLU A 386 3.71 -26.06 36.68
CA GLU A 386 3.90 -25.00 37.67
C GLU A 386 2.86 -23.85 37.56
N LEU A 387 2.06 -23.86 36.51
CA LEU A 387 1.02 -22.85 36.33
C LEU A 387 -0.20 -23.15 37.19
N SER A 388 -0.90 -22.07 37.60
CA SER A 388 -2.22 -22.20 38.22
C SER A 388 -3.22 -22.82 37.23
N GLU A 389 -4.30 -23.39 37.71
CA GLU A 389 -5.36 -23.95 36.86
C GLU A 389 -5.99 -22.88 35.96
N GLU A 390 -6.07 -21.63 36.45
CA GLU A 390 -6.54 -20.50 35.66
C GLU A 390 -5.58 -20.19 34.51
N ASP A 391 -4.29 -20.13 34.78
CA ASP A 391 -3.25 -19.88 33.76
C ASP A 391 -3.16 -21.04 32.76
N LYS A 392 -3.27 -22.29 33.19
CA LYS A 392 -3.36 -23.46 32.28
C LYS A 392 -4.52 -23.35 31.30
N ARG A 393 -5.68 -22.90 31.78
CA ARG A 393 -6.86 -22.67 30.96
C ARG A 393 -6.61 -21.54 29.97
N THR A 394 -6.04 -20.44 30.43
CA THR A 394 -5.69 -19.28 29.58
C THR A 394 -4.72 -19.70 28.48
N VAL A 395 -3.68 -20.46 28.79
CA VAL A 395 -2.72 -20.96 27.81
C VAL A 395 -3.39 -21.86 26.77
N SER A 396 -4.25 -22.77 27.20
CA SER A 396 -4.99 -23.65 26.30
C SER A 396 -5.86 -22.86 25.31
N ARG A 397 -6.61 -21.90 25.82
CA ARG A 397 -7.43 -21.03 24.97
C ARG A 397 -6.62 -20.12 24.06
N ALA A 398 -5.51 -19.58 24.57
CA ALA A 398 -4.60 -18.73 23.78
C ALA A 398 -4.02 -19.47 22.57
N ARG A 399 -3.63 -20.73 22.75
CA ARG A 399 -3.14 -21.55 21.64
C ARG A 399 -4.19 -21.82 20.58
N LYS A 400 -5.44 -22.05 20.99
CA LYS A 400 -6.57 -22.19 20.07
C LYS A 400 -6.87 -20.88 19.34
N VAL A 401 -6.83 -19.75 20.05
CA VAL A 401 -6.99 -18.41 19.47
C VAL A 401 -5.90 -18.13 18.42
N GLN A 402 -4.63 -18.38 18.73
CA GLN A 402 -3.54 -18.19 17.78
C GLN A 402 -3.76 -18.98 16.47
N ARG A 403 -4.12 -20.25 16.61
CA ARG A 403 -4.35 -21.12 15.45
C ARG A 403 -5.59 -20.72 14.68
N PHE A 404 -6.64 -20.29 15.36
CA PHE A 404 -7.86 -19.82 14.72
C PHE A 404 -7.71 -18.47 14.02
N LEU A 405 -6.70 -17.66 14.39
CA LEU A 405 -6.32 -16.46 13.63
C LEU A 405 -5.71 -16.80 12.28
N SER A 406 -5.20 -18.00 12.08
CA SER A 406 -4.72 -18.45 10.78
C SER A 406 -5.88 -18.79 9.85
N GLN A 407 -5.66 -18.67 8.56
CA GLN A 407 -6.61 -19.12 7.55
C GLN A 407 -5.92 -19.37 6.21
N SER A 408 -6.49 -20.26 5.40
CA SER A 408 -6.01 -20.54 4.06
C SER A 408 -6.46 -19.46 3.08
N PHE A 409 -5.56 -19.10 2.16
CA PHE A 409 -5.81 -18.07 1.16
C PHE A 409 -6.09 -18.65 -0.21
N SER A 410 -7.05 -18.06 -0.93
CA SER A 410 -7.40 -18.45 -2.28
C SER A 410 -6.23 -18.32 -3.25
N VAL A 411 -5.42 -17.28 -3.10
CA VAL A 411 -4.25 -17.04 -3.95
C VAL A 411 -3.11 -18.02 -3.70
N ALA A 412 -3.15 -18.77 -2.61
CA ALA A 412 -2.14 -19.77 -2.25
C ALA A 412 -2.58 -21.21 -2.46
N GLU A 413 -3.78 -21.47 -2.96
CA GLU A 413 -4.34 -22.82 -3.15
C GLU A 413 -3.42 -23.75 -3.95
N GLN A 414 -2.84 -23.25 -5.02
CA GLN A 414 -1.94 -24.02 -5.88
C GLN A 414 -0.65 -24.45 -5.19
N PHE A 415 -0.22 -23.76 -4.15
CA PHE A 415 0.99 -24.07 -3.39
C PHE A 415 0.71 -24.91 -2.14
N THR A 416 -0.42 -24.66 -1.49
CA THR A 416 -0.78 -25.29 -0.21
C THR A 416 -1.68 -26.51 -0.37
N GLY A 417 -2.40 -26.61 -1.48
CA GLY A 417 -3.44 -27.62 -1.70
C GLY A 417 -4.69 -27.42 -0.84
N MET A 418 -4.76 -26.31 -0.10
CA MET A 418 -5.91 -25.99 0.76
C MET A 418 -6.82 -24.97 0.07
N PRO A 419 -8.14 -25.22 -0.01
CA PRO A 419 -9.08 -24.22 -0.53
C PRO A 419 -9.04 -22.93 0.29
N GLY A 420 -9.04 -21.79 -0.39
CA GLY A 420 -9.09 -20.49 0.27
C GLY A 420 -10.41 -20.25 0.97
N LYS A 421 -10.37 -19.45 2.03
CA LYS A 421 -11.51 -19.12 2.85
C LYS A 421 -11.70 -17.60 2.90
N TYR A 422 -12.91 -17.15 2.59
CA TYR A 422 -13.40 -15.82 2.93
C TYR A 422 -14.28 -15.96 4.17
N VAL A 423 -13.91 -15.34 5.27
CA VAL A 423 -14.66 -15.47 6.53
C VAL A 423 -15.40 -14.16 6.83
N PRO A 424 -16.72 -14.15 6.78
CA PRO A 424 -17.50 -12.97 7.18
C PRO A 424 -17.20 -12.56 8.63
N LEU A 425 -17.16 -11.27 8.88
CA LEU A 425 -16.87 -10.73 10.23
C LEU A 425 -17.78 -11.34 11.31
N LYS A 426 -19.03 -11.52 11.00
CA LYS A 426 -20.00 -12.16 11.92
C LYS A 426 -19.53 -13.54 12.37
N GLU A 427 -19.02 -14.36 11.46
CA GLU A 427 -18.52 -15.69 11.76
C GLU A 427 -17.19 -15.65 12.52
N THR A 428 -16.35 -14.68 12.22
CA THR A 428 -15.12 -14.42 12.99
C THR A 428 -15.44 -14.11 14.45
N LEU A 429 -16.38 -13.20 14.69
CA LEU A 429 -16.81 -12.83 16.05
C LEU A 429 -17.42 -14.03 16.79
N ARG A 430 -18.28 -14.78 16.12
CA ARG A 430 -18.91 -15.97 16.70
C ARG A 430 -17.86 -17.00 17.14
N GLY A 431 -16.89 -17.29 16.28
CA GLY A 431 -15.85 -18.29 16.55
C GLY A 431 -14.96 -17.91 17.72
N PHE A 432 -14.46 -16.70 17.74
CA PHE A 432 -13.61 -16.23 18.86
C PHE A 432 -14.38 -16.15 20.18
N ARG A 433 -15.63 -15.70 20.15
CA ARG A 433 -16.47 -15.70 21.33
C ARG A 433 -16.63 -17.11 21.93
N MET A 434 -16.89 -18.11 21.09
CA MET A 434 -17.04 -19.50 21.54
C MET A 434 -15.76 -20.04 22.16
N ILE A 435 -14.61 -19.75 21.57
CA ILE A 435 -13.30 -20.17 22.13
C ILE A 435 -13.08 -19.51 23.50
N LEU A 436 -13.31 -18.20 23.59
CA LEU A 436 -13.10 -17.44 24.82
C LEU A 436 -14.04 -17.84 25.94
N ASN A 437 -15.26 -18.24 25.61
CA ASN A 437 -16.27 -18.69 26.59
C ASN A 437 -16.10 -20.15 27.05
N GLY A 438 -15.13 -20.85 26.49
CA GLY A 438 -14.83 -22.23 26.87
C GLY A 438 -15.64 -23.30 26.17
N GLU A 439 -16.46 -22.95 25.21
CA GLU A 439 -17.27 -23.91 24.43
C GLU A 439 -16.43 -24.86 23.57
N CYS A 440 -15.16 -24.54 23.37
CA CYS A 440 -14.22 -25.34 22.59
C CYS A 440 -13.11 -25.95 23.47
N ASP A 441 -13.21 -25.91 24.77
CA ASP A 441 -12.13 -26.33 25.68
C ASP A 441 -11.75 -27.82 25.51
N ASP A 442 -12.70 -28.66 25.13
CA ASP A 442 -12.49 -30.11 24.92
C ASP A 442 -11.96 -30.47 23.54
N ILE A 443 -11.78 -29.49 22.65
CA ILE A 443 -11.33 -29.73 21.27
C ILE A 443 -9.82 -29.49 21.20
N PRO A 444 -9.03 -30.43 20.62
CA PRO A 444 -7.58 -30.24 20.45
C PRO A 444 -7.24 -28.99 19.63
N GLU A 445 -6.18 -28.27 20.03
CA GLU A 445 -5.73 -27.04 19.39
C GLU A 445 -5.40 -27.18 17.91
N SER A 446 -4.96 -28.36 17.48
CA SER A 446 -4.59 -28.63 16.08
C SER A 446 -5.77 -28.49 15.10
N TYR A 447 -7.01 -28.63 15.58
CA TYR A 447 -8.19 -28.51 14.73
C TYR A 447 -8.54 -27.06 14.34
N PHE A 448 -7.93 -26.09 15.02
CA PHE A 448 -8.16 -24.65 14.77
C PHE A 448 -7.23 -24.07 13.70
N LEU A 449 -6.25 -24.84 13.24
CA LEU A 449 -5.25 -24.35 12.28
C LEU A 449 -5.83 -24.32 10.86
N PHE A 450 -5.69 -23.17 10.18
CA PHE A 450 -6.10 -22.95 8.78
C PHE A 450 -7.57 -23.25 8.46
N VAL A 451 -8.43 -23.12 9.43
CA VAL A 451 -9.87 -23.19 9.20
C VAL A 451 -10.46 -21.82 8.87
N GLY A 452 -11.63 -21.80 8.24
CA GLY A 452 -12.40 -20.58 8.03
C GLY A 452 -13.26 -20.26 9.26
N THR A 453 -14.44 -20.89 9.34
CA THR A 453 -15.37 -20.68 10.45
C THR A 453 -15.15 -21.70 11.55
N ILE A 454 -15.74 -21.42 12.73
CA ILE A 454 -15.70 -22.34 13.87
C ILE A 454 -16.43 -23.65 13.57
N ASP A 455 -17.40 -23.67 12.65
CA ASP A 455 -18.12 -24.87 12.25
C ASP A 455 -17.19 -25.92 11.64
N GLU A 456 -16.13 -25.50 10.93
CA GLU A 456 -15.12 -26.42 10.41
C GLU A 456 -14.35 -27.14 11.52
N VAL A 457 -14.13 -26.46 12.65
CA VAL A 457 -13.50 -27.08 13.84
C VAL A 457 -14.40 -28.18 14.40
N PHE A 458 -15.69 -27.92 14.51
CA PHE A 458 -16.65 -28.92 15.00
C PHE A 458 -16.79 -30.10 14.03
N GLU A 459 -16.77 -29.85 12.74
CA GLU A 459 -16.77 -30.92 11.72
C GLU A 459 -15.55 -31.82 11.84
N LYS A 460 -14.36 -31.26 12.00
CA LYS A 460 -13.12 -32.02 12.25
C LYS A 460 -13.23 -32.85 13.53
N ALA A 461 -13.83 -32.31 14.56
CA ALA A 461 -14.01 -33.02 15.85
C ALA A 461 -15.02 -34.19 15.76
N LYS A 462 -16.00 -34.11 14.85
CA LYS A 462 -16.99 -35.17 14.65
C LYS A 462 -16.48 -36.34 13.79
N ASN A 463 -15.52 -36.08 12.92
CA ASN A 463 -15.01 -37.07 11.95
C ASN A 463 -13.87 -37.92 12.51
N GLN A 464 -13.59 -37.87 13.80
CA GLN A 464 -12.71 -38.73 14.56
C GLN A 464 -13.50 -39.50 15.64
#